data_016358bce621cf2b41efb1cec3e6a218
#
_entry.id   016358bce621cf2b41efb1cec3e6a218
#
_cell.length_a   1.000
_cell.length_b   1.000
_cell.length_c   1.000
_cell.angle_alpha   90.00
_cell.angle_beta   90.00
_cell.angle_gamma   90.00
#
_symmetry.space_group_name_H-M   'P 1'
#
loop_
_entity.id
_entity.type
_entity.pdbx_description
1 polymer ?
#
loop_
_entity_poly.entity_id
_entity_poly.type
_entity_poly.pdbx_seq_one_letter_code
_entity_poly.pdbx_strand_id
1 'polypeptide(L)'
;MPKVTHFEIEGPDGKQLQGFYADLFGWSIDASNPMNYGIVQPTENGIGGGITASQDGKPSVTVYVEVDKVQPFLEKAVAAGGKVVMERTELPGMVTFAQFQDPAGNVIGLAETEVPGA
;
A
#
# COMPACT_ATOMS: atom_id res chain seq x y z
N MET A 1 -16.03 -1.91 7.74
CA MET A 1 -16.31 -2.36 6.38
C MET A 1 -15.05 -2.31 5.53
N PRO A 2 -14.55 -3.42 4.97
CA PRO A 2 -13.35 -3.38 4.13
C PRO A 2 -13.56 -2.53 2.89
N LYS A 3 -12.58 -1.68 2.58
CA LYS A 3 -12.63 -0.82 1.39
C LYS A 3 -11.23 -0.50 0.91
N VAL A 4 -11.07 -0.33 -0.39
CA VAL A 4 -9.78 0.09 -0.96
C VAL A 4 -9.59 1.57 -0.68
N THR A 5 -8.49 1.91 0.00
CA THR A 5 -8.20 3.29 0.39
C THR A 5 -6.84 3.79 -0.08
N HIS A 6 -6.01 2.90 -0.65
CA HIS A 6 -4.64 3.25 -0.99
C HIS A 6 -4.17 2.39 -2.15
N PHE A 7 -3.44 2.98 -3.09
CA PHE A 7 -2.72 2.22 -4.11
C PHE A 7 -1.22 2.38 -3.89
N GLU A 8 -0.44 1.47 -4.45
CA GLU A 8 1.01 1.57 -4.38
C GLU A 8 1.60 1.15 -5.71
N ILE A 9 2.49 2.00 -6.24
CA ILE A 9 3.20 1.72 -7.49
C ILE A 9 4.69 1.67 -7.16
N GLU A 10 5.34 0.58 -7.54
CA GLU A 10 6.76 0.37 -7.25
C GLU A 10 7.53 0.02 -8.51
N GLY A 11 8.80 0.36 -8.51
CA GLY A 11 9.73 -0.01 -9.57
C GLY A 11 11.16 0.18 -9.12
N PRO A 12 12.13 -0.11 -10.01
CA PRO A 12 13.55 -0.04 -9.65
C PRO A 12 14.00 1.37 -9.25
N ASP A 13 13.40 2.40 -9.83
CA ASP A 13 13.77 3.80 -9.57
C ASP A 13 12.53 4.57 -9.14
N GLY A 14 12.37 4.69 -7.82
CA GLY A 14 11.19 5.35 -7.24
C GLY A 14 11.12 6.83 -7.60
N LYS A 15 12.25 7.51 -7.60
CA LYS A 15 12.29 8.93 -7.92
C LYS A 15 11.86 9.21 -9.37
N GLN A 16 12.31 8.37 -10.29
CA GLN A 16 11.91 8.46 -11.69
C GLN A 16 10.40 8.27 -11.83
N LEU A 17 9.84 7.27 -11.16
CA LEU A 17 8.40 7.01 -11.18
C LEU A 17 7.62 8.18 -10.60
N GLN A 18 8.07 8.73 -9.49
CA GLN A 18 7.41 9.89 -8.87
C GLN A 18 7.33 11.04 -9.83
N GLY A 19 8.44 11.36 -10.52
CA GLY A 19 8.47 12.42 -11.51
C GLY A 19 7.56 12.14 -12.70
N PHE A 20 7.57 10.89 -13.16
CA PHE A 20 6.75 10.48 -14.30
C PHE A 20 5.25 10.71 -14.03
N TYR A 21 4.75 10.25 -12.89
CA TYR A 21 3.33 10.37 -12.56
C TYR A 21 2.93 11.78 -12.17
N ALA A 22 3.81 12.51 -11.49
CA ALA A 22 3.56 13.91 -11.19
C ALA A 22 3.41 14.74 -12.47
N ASP A 23 4.28 14.51 -13.45
CA ASP A 23 4.22 15.23 -14.71
C ASP A 23 3.01 14.82 -15.54
N LEU A 24 2.71 13.52 -15.58
CA LEU A 24 1.63 13.00 -16.41
C LEU A 24 0.26 13.44 -15.95
N PHE A 25 0.02 13.33 -14.64
CA PHE A 25 -1.32 13.56 -14.07
C PHE A 25 -1.43 14.84 -13.25
N GLY A 26 -0.33 15.54 -13.01
CA GLY A 26 -0.34 16.70 -12.15
C GLY A 26 -0.54 16.34 -10.66
N TRP A 27 -0.24 15.11 -10.29
CA TRP A 27 -0.39 14.68 -8.89
C TRP A 27 0.61 15.39 -7.99
N SER A 28 0.14 15.75 -6.78
CA SER A 28 1.00 16.26 -5.74
C SER A 28 1.62 15.09 -5.00
N ILE A 29 2.94 14.92 -5.13
CA ILE A 29 3.67 13.79 -4.55
C ILE A 29 4.72 14.33 -3.60
N ASP A 30 4.66 13.90 -2.33
CA ASP A 30 5.59 14.32 -1.30
C ASP A 30 6.45 13.12 -0.87
N ALA A 31 7.74 13.17 -1.22
CA ALA A 31 8.71 12.14 -0.85
C ALA A 31 9.67 12.62 0.25
N SER A 32 9.34 13.68 0.96
CA SER A 32 10.18 14.23 2.03
C SER A 32 10.00 13.45 3.33
N ASN A 33 10.44 12.20 3.32
CA ASN A 33 10.43 11.31 4.48
C ASN A 33 11.66 10.40 4.41
N PRO A 34 12.02 9.74 5.53
CA PRO A 34 13.26 8.94 5.58
C PRO A 34 13.34 7.82 4.55
N MET A 35 12.21 7.29 4.10
CA MET A 35 12.18 6.18 3.16
C MET A 35 12.05 6.63 1.70
N ASN A 36 11.99 7.93 1.45
CA ASN A 36 11.73 8.49 0.12
C ASN A 36 10.45 7.93 -0.52
N TYR A 37 9.48 7.60 0.31
CA TYR A 37 8.18 7.11 -0.13
C TYR A 37 7.37 8.28 -0.66
N GLY A 38 7.02 8.25 -1.93
CA GLY A 38 6.26 9.34 -2.56
C GLY A 38 4.79 9.23 -2.23
N ILE A 39 4.34 10.05 -1.28
CA ILE A 39 2.94 10.08 -0.87
C ILE A 39 2.14 10.86 -1.90
N VAL A 40 1.20 10.19 -2.56
CA VAL A 40 0.30 10.81 -3.54
C VAL A 40 -0.93 11.31 -2.80
N GLN A 41 -1.14 12.63 -2.82
CA GLN A 41 -2.31 13.21 -2.17
C GLN A 41 -3.58 12.81 -2.91
N PRO A 42 -4.63 12.37 -2.20
CA PRO A 42 -5.88 12.04 -2.87
C PRO A 42 -6.50 13.29 -3.50
N THR A 43 -7.05 13.12 -4.70
CA THR A 43 -7.83 14.16 -5.35
C THR A 43 -9.29 14.02 -4.92
N GLU A 44 -10.11 15.01 -5.27
CA GLU A 44 -11.54 14.96 -4.95
C GLU A 44 -12.16 13.66 -5.49
N ASN A 45 -12.81 12.92 -4.61
CA ASN A 45 -13.47 11.64 -4.91
C ASN A 45 -12.50 10.51 -5.31
N GLY A 46 -11.19 10.72 -5.16
CA GLY A 46 -10.19 9.70 -5.43
C GLY A 46 -9.53 9.21 -4.16
N ILE A 47 -8.74 8.14 -4.30
CA ILE A 47 -7.93 7.62 -3.21
C ILE A 47 -6.51 8.15 -3.33
N GLY A 48 -5.80 8.18 -2.21
CA GLY A 48 -4.37 8.47 -2.21
C GLY A 48 -3.56 7.22 -2.46
N GLY A 49 -2.25 7.39 -2.52
CA GLY A 49 -1.38 6.26 -2.75
C GLY A 49 0.07 6.57 -2.46
N GLY A 50 0.93 5.64 -2.85
CA GLY A 50 2.36 5.77 -2.72
C GLY A 50 3.09 5.31 -3.97
N ILE A 51 4.18 5.99 -4.28
CA ILE A 51 5.05 5.63 -5.39
C ILE A 51 6.48 5.58 -4.85
N THR A 52 7.12 4.43 -4.95
CA THR A 52 8.41 4.23 -4.30
C THR A 52 9.25 3.20 -5.04
N ALA A 53 10.51 3.08 -4.64
CA ALA A 53 11.38 2.04 -5.15
C ALA A 53 10.98 0.69 -4.54
N SER A 54 11.00 -0.34 -5.39
CA SER A 54 10.76 -1.70 -4.91
C SER A 54 12.01 -2.27 -4.26
N GLN A 55 11.82 -3.16 -3.29
CA GLN A 55 12.96 -3.83 -2.63
C GLN A 55 13.63 -4.86 -3.53
N ASP A 56 12.86 -5.49 -4.40
CA ASP A 56 13.37 -6.54 -5.30
C ASP A 56 13.75 -6.02 -6.69
N GLY A 57 13.63 -4.71 -6.93
CA GLY A 57 13.93 -4.10 -8.21
C GLY A 57 12.91 -4.37 -9.30
N LYS A 58 11.77 -4.97 -8.98
CA LYS A 58 10.73 -5.32 -9.95
C LYS A 58 9.55 -4.37 -9.88
N PRO A 59 8.91 -4.09 -11.02
CA PRO A 59 7.71 -3.26 -11.01
C PRO A 59 6.54 -4.02 -10.39
N SER A 60 5.69 -3.29 -9.66
CA SER A 60 4.46 -3.87 -9.14
C SER A 60 3.44 -2.77 -8.87
N VAL A 61 2.17 -3.16 -8.89
CA VAL A 61 1.06 -2.29 -8.49
C VAL A 61 0.23 -3.08 -7.50
N THR A 62 -0.04 -2.49 -6.35
CA THR A 62 -0.79 -3.12 -5.27
C THR A 62 -1.84 -2.16 -4.77
N VAL A 63 -3.00 -2.68 -4.41
CA VAL A 63 -4.01 -1.91 -3.69
C VAL A 63 -4.06 -2.38 -2.25
N TYR A 64 -4.37 -1.45 -1.34
CA TYR A 64 -4.52 -1.76 0.07
C TYR A 64 -5.98 -1.62 0.47
N VAL A 65 -6.48 -2.65 1.14
CA VAL A 65 -7.84 -2.70 1.66
C VAL A 65 -7.78 -2.32 3.13
N GLU A 66 -8.50 -1.27 3.50
CA GLU A 66 -8.59 -0.85 4.88
C GLU A 66 -9.56 -1.75 5.63
N VAL A 67 -9.10 -2.28 6.75
CA VAL A 67 -9.87 -3.17 7.64
C VAL A 67 -9.67 -2.71 9.07
N ASP A 68 -10.53 -3.14 9.98
CA ASP A 68 -10.39 -2.79 11.40
C ASP A 68 -9.21 -3.54 12.04
N LYS A 69 -9.02 -4.81 11.70
CA LYS A 69 -7.89 -5.62 12.18
C LYS A 69 -7.33 -6.45 11.04
N VAL A 70 -6.03 -6.35 10.83
CA VAL A 70 -5.34 -7.04 9.73
C VAL A 70 -5.31 -8.55 9.95
N GLN A 71 -4.99 -8.99 11.17
CA GLN A 71 -4.72 -10.41 11.43
C GLN A 71 -5.85 -11.36 11.06
N PRO A 72 -7.11 -11.09 11.45
CA PRO A 72 -8.20 -12.00 11.07
C PRO A 72 -8.37 -12.14 9.56
N PHE A 73 -8.18 -11.07 8.81
CA PHE A 73 -8.30 -11.12 7.35
C PHE A 73 -7.15 -11.88 6.72
N LEU A 74 -5.94 -11.73 7.28
CA LEU A 74 -4.77 -12.48 6.81
C LEU A 74 -4.99 -13.98 6.99
N GLU A 75 -5.52 -14.39 8.15
CA GLU A 75 -5.82 -15.79 8.42
C GLU A 75 -6.92 -16.32 7.51
N LYS A 76 -7.94 -15.52 7.24
CA LYS A 76 -9.01 -15.91 6.32
C LYS A 76 -8.49 -16.07 4.89
N ALA A 77 -7.56 -15.21 4.48
CA ALA A 77 -6.94 -15.31 3.16
C ALA A 77 -6.22 -16.66 3.00
N VAL A 78 -5.45 -17.05 4.01
CA VAL A 78 -4.73 -18.33 3.99
C VAL A 78 -5.72 -19.50 3.97
N ALA A 79 -6.76 -19.44 4.78
CA ALA A 79 -7.78 -20.50 4.84
C ALA A 79 -8.52 -20.66 3.50
N ALA A 80 -8.60 -19.58 2.72
CA ALA A 80 -9.29 -19.59 1.43
C ALA A 80 -8.35 -19.90 0.24
N GLY A 81 -7.12 -20.31 0.51
CA GLY A 81 -6.18 -20.70 -0.54
C GLY A 81 -5.13 -19.67 -0.91
N GLY A 82 -5.11 -18.55 -0.20
CA GLY A 82 -4.08 -17.55 -0.38
C GLY A 82 -2.81 -17.87 0.41
N LYS A 83 -1.84 -16.97 0.31
CA LYS A 83 -0.55 -17.11 1.00
C LYS A 83 -0.18 -15.78 1.64
N VAL A 84 0.51 -15.84 2.78
CA VAL A 84 1.08 -14.65 3.39
C VAL A 84 2.28 -14.21 2.58
N VAL A 85 2.31 -12.94 2.21
CA VAL A 85 3.49 -12.30 1.59
C VAL A 85 4.24 -11.49 2.63
N MET A 86 3.52 -10.74 3.45
CA MET A 86 4.11 -9.97 4.56
C MET A 86 3.20 -10.10 5.77
N GLU A 87 3.77 -10.61 6.87
CA GLU A 87 3.08 -10.73 8.13
C GLU A 87 2.66 -9.36 8.66
N ARG A 88 1.71 -9.35 9.60
CA ARG A 88 1.29 -8.12 10.26
C ARG A 88 2.52 -7.35 10.73
N THR A 89 2.67 -6.14 10.23
CA THR A 89 3.80 -5.27 10.51
C THR A 89 3.28 -3.94 11.04
N GLU A 90 3.80 -3.53 12.17
CA GLU A 90 3.44 -2.27 12.78
C GLU A 90 4.56 -1.26 12.56
N LEU A 91 4.24 -0.16 11.87
CA LEU A 91 5.13 0.98 11.74
C LEU A 91 4.67 2.03 12.74
N PRO A 92 5.37 2.19 13.87
CA PRO A 92 4.91 3.07 14.94
C PRO A 92 4.63 4.49 14.45
N GLY A 93 3.45 5.01 14.82
CA GLY A 93 3.04 6.36 14.43
C GLY A 93 2.64 6.51 12.98
N MET A 94 2.60 5.43 12.21
CA MET A 94 2.26 5.47 10.79
C MET A 94 1.11 4.52 10.45
N VAL A 95 1.39 3.22 10.30
CA VAL A 95 0.39 2.27 9.83
C VAL A 95 0.72 0.86 10.32
N THR A 96 -0.32 0.06 10.50
CA THR A 96 -0.19 -1.38 10.68
C THR A 96 -0.75 -2.03 9.43
N PHE A 97 0.04 -2.91 8.81
CA PHE A 97 -0.30 -3.48 7.51
C PHE A 97 0.17 -4.91 7.38
N ALA A 98 -0.29 -5.57 6.33
CA ALA A 98 0.16 -6.90 5.93
C ALA A 98 -0.08 -7.05 4.43
N GLN A 99 0.45 -8.11 3.85
CA GLN A 99 0.19 -8.43 2.45
C GLN A 99 -0.07 -9.93 2.31
N PHE A 100 -0.97 -10.27 1.43
CA PHE A 100 -1.22 -11.66 1.07
C PHE A 100 -1.27 -11.80 -0.44
N GLN A 101 -1.11 -13.02 -0.91
CA GLN A 101 -1.27 -13.38 -2.31
C GLN A 101 -2.58 -14.15 -2.45
N ASP A 102 -3.42 -13.75 -3.41
CA ASP A 102 -4.66 -14.46 -3.66
C ASP A 102 -4.40 -15.76 -4.43
N PRO A 103 -5.40 -16.62 -4.62
CA PRO A 103 -5.18 -17.91 -5.32
C PRO A 103 -4.65 -17.79 -6.75
N ALA A 104 -4.85 -16.65 -7.40
CA ALA A 104 -4.34 -16.41 -8.75
C ALA A 104 -2.91 -15.86 -8.77
N GLY A 105 -2.40 -15.42 -7.62
CA GLY A 105 -1.06 -14.87 -7.51
C GLY A 105 -0.99 -13.35 -7.38
N ASN A 106 -2.13 -12.67 -7.24
CA ASN A 106 -2.12 -11.23 -7.04
C ASN A 106 -1.76 -10.88 -5.60
N VAL A 107 -0.88 -9.91 -5.43
CA VAL A 107 -0.51 -9.42 -4.10
C VAL A 107 -1.42 -8.25 -3.73
N ILE A 108 -2.08 -8.38 -2.60
CA ILE A 108 -3.01 -7.39 -2.07
C ILE A 108 -2.57 -7.00 -0.67
N GLY A 109 -2.63 -5.72 -0.36
CA GLY A 109 -2.29 -5.21 0.96
C GLY A 109 -3.52 -5.07 1.84
N LEU A 110 -3.29 -5.17 3.14
CA LEU A 110 -4.26 -4.90 4.18
C LEU A 110 -3.69 -3.80 5.07
N ALA A 111 -4.52 -2.86 5.48
CA ALA A 111 -4.10 -1.80 6.39
C ALA A 111 -5.16 -1.61 7.46
N GLU A 112 -4.72 -1.41 8.71
CA GLU A 112 -5.67 -1.21 9.80
C GLU A 112 -6.17 0.23 9.80
N THR A 113 -7.47 0.37 10.02
CA THR A 113 -8.09 1.66 10.24
C THR A 113 -7.46 2.33 11.44
N GLU A 114 -7.02 3.57 11.28
CA GLU A 114 -6.59 4.34 12.44
C GLU A 114 -7.80 4.69 13.30
N VAL A 115 -7.69 4.37 14.59
CA VAL A 115 -8.71 4.73 15.55
C VAL A 115 -8.33 6.05 16.18
N PRO A 116 -9.06 7.15 15.88
CA PRO A 116 -8.74 8.46 16.46
C PRO A 116 -8.68 8.38 17.98
N GLY A 117 -7.59 8.89 18.54
CA GLY A 117 -7.42 8.90 19.98
C GLY A 117 -7.00 7.58 20.60
N ALA A 118 -6.70 6.59 19.81
CA ALA A 118 -6.20 5.32 20.30
C ALA A 118 -4.68 5.36 20.47
#